data_4eb6fc9f7b127a8bc4c3148d1e2cd6c4
#
_entry.id   4eb6fc9f7b127a8bc4c3148d1e2cd6c4
#
_cell.length_a   1.000
_cell.length_b   1.000
_cell.length_c   1.000
_cell.angle_alpha   90.00
_cell.angle_beta   90.00
_cell.angle_gamma   90.00
#
_symmetry.space_group_name_H-M   'P 1'
#
loop_
_entity.id
_entity.type
_entity.pdbx_description
1 polymer ?
#
loop_
_entity_poly.entity_id
_entity_poly.type
_entity_poly.pdbx_seq_one_letter_code
_entity_poly.pdbx_strand_id
1 'polypeptide(L)'
;MTSVTLGHLDETLHEATAAAVARVLEAYELEIEYVPATHEALMAHMRNGDIDLFVSAWLPDVDVAYLDPALGMEPLGDLYRPEFGWYLPTAAATGLTSIAELAADGHDVNREIVAAQSVLDRVRQGVAAYNLTEHGFTIAARPDAEAMQYADQAIKAGEPAVIALWQPNFLHYGSTSLTPLLDPKGALGTAQTARMLVRRAVRADLDSDMLDELDELTLGNKVVSALDHAMRVEDMSADAAAEAWQRGKLLPR
;
A
#
# COMPACT_ATOMS: atom_id res chain seq x y z
N MET A 1 26.60 12.11 10.48
CA MET A 1 26.41 11.20 9.33
C MET A 1 26.15 12.07 8.11
N THR A 2 26.72 11.80 6.95
CA THR A 2 26.57 12.63 5.74
C THR A 2 25.71 11.93 4.68
N SER A 3 25.47 10.63 4.81
CA SER A 3 24.62 9.82 3.94
C SER A 3 23.78 8.86 4.74
N VAL A 4 22.61 8.49 4.20
CA VAL A 4 21.66 7.51 4.77
C VAL A 4 21.27 6.52 3.70
N THR A 5 21.33 5.23 4.02
CA THR A 5 20.85 4.16 3.16
C THR A 5 19.37 3.89 3.43
N LEU A 6 18.51 4.21 2.43
CA LEU A 6 17.06 4.10 2.52
C LEU A 6 16.56 2.87 1.77
N GLY A 7 16.19 1.81 2.50
CA GLY A 7 15.60 0.61 1.92
C GLY A 7 14.10 0.76 1.66
N HIS A 8 13.62 0.16 0.57
CA HIS A 8 12.19 0.02 0.30
C HIS A 8 11.89 -1.21 -0.56
N LEU A 9 10.65 -1.67 -0.56
CA LEU A 9 10.22 -2.70 -1.51
C LEU A 9 10.33 -2.20 -2.94
N ASP A 10 10.79 -3.06 -3.85
CA ASP A 10 10.89 -2.78 -5.29
C ASP A 10 9.50 -2.80 -5.95
N GLU A 11 8.66 -1.87 -5.48
CA GLU A 11 7.29 -1.65 -5.92
C GLU A 11 7.03 -0.14 -6.00
N THR A 12 6.31 0.31 -7.02
CA THR A 12 6.07 1.73 -7.31
C THR A 12 5.54 2.52 -6.12
N LEU A 13 4.58 1.96 -5.38
CA LEU A 13 4.00 2.61 -4.20
C LEU A 13 5.05 2.84 -3.10
N HIS A 14 5.92 1.85 -2.85
CA HIS A 14 6.97 1.93 -1.84
C HIS A 14 8.11 2.86 -2.28
N GLU A 15 8.48 2.83 -3.55
CA GLU A 15 9.43 3.76 -4.16
C GLU A 15 8.95 5.21 -4.05
N ALA A 16 7.68 5.47 -4.41
CA ALA A 16 7.05 6.79 -4.28
C ALA A 16 7.03 7.29 -2.83
N THR A 17 6.74 6.39 -1.87
CA THR A 17 6.73 6.72 -0.45
C THR A 17 8.14 7.01 0.06
N ALA A 18 9.13 6.22 -0.37
CA ALA A 18 10.54 6.43 -0.02
C ALA A 18 11.06 7.78 -0.52
N ALA A 19 10.73 8.16 -1.76
CA ALA A 19 11.07 9.47 -2.31
C ALA A 19 10.44 10.62 -1.51
N ALA A 20 9.19 10.47 -1.05
CA ALA A 20 8.54 11.48 -0.21
C ALA A 20 9.23 11.63 1.16
N VAL A 21 9.66 10.52 1.79
CA VAL A 21 10.45 10.53 3.04
C VAL A 21 11.84 11.14 2.81
N ALA A 22 12.47 10.83 1.68
CA ALA A 22 13.78 11.38 1.32
C ALA A 22 13.80 12.92 1.27
N ARG A 23 12.66 13.57 0.91
CA ARG A 23 12.56 15.04 0.93
C ARG A 23 12.81 15.64 2.32
N VAL A 24 12.43 14.94 3.38
CA VAL A 24 12.74 15.36 4.77
C VAL A 24 14.24 15.19 5.03
N LEU A 25 14.83 14.06 4.68
CA LEU A 25 16.25 13.78 4.90
C LEU A 25 17.15 14.76 4.15
N GLU A 26 16.79 15.10 2.89
CA GLU A 26 17.51 16.09 2.07
C GLU A 26 17.49 17.49 2.69
N ALA A 27 16.43 17.86 3.41
CA ALA A 27 16.36 19.14 4.12
C ALA A 27 17.41 19.25 5.24
N TYR A 28 17.92 18.12 5.73
CA TYR A 28 19.04 18.01 6.68
C TYR A 28 20.40 17.78 5.99
N GLU A 29 20.47 18.07 4.69
CA GLU A 29 21.71 17.97 3.88
C GLU A 29 22.32 16.55 3.83
N LEU A 30 21.47 15.50 3.97
CA LEU A 30 21.88 14.11 3.83
C LEU A 30 21.83 13.66 2.37
N GLU A 31 22.84 12.91 1.95
CA GLU A 31 22.82 12.16 0.69
C GLU A 31 22.05 10.86 0.90
N ILE A 32 21.12 10.54 -0.01
CA ILE A 32 20.28 9.36 0.08
C ILE A 32 20.75 8.29 -0.90
N GLU A 33 21.05 7.11 -0.37
CA GLU A 33 21.32 5.92 -1.16
C GLU A 33 20.10 4.99 -1.09
N TYR A 34 19.38 4.83 -2.21
CA TYR A 34 18.21 3.95 -2.26
C TYR A 34 18.61 2.49 -2.45
N VAL A 35 17.97 1.59 -1.70
CA VAL A 35 18.13 0.13 -1.81
C VAL A 35 16.75 -0.49 -2.08
N PRO A 36 16.27 -0.47 -3.34
CA PRO A 36 15.08 -1.20 -3.74
C PRO A 36 15.36 -2.71 -3.76
N ALA A 37 14.52 -3.52 -3.12
CA ALA A 37 14.69 -4.97 -3.13
C ALA A 37 13.40 -5.72 -2.79
N THR A 38 13.40 -7.04 -2.99
CA THR A 38 12.33 -7.93 -2.54
C THR A 38 12.34 -8.07 -1.01
N HIS A 39 11.23 -8.52 -0.41
CA HIS A 39 11.15 -8.78 1.04
C HIS A 39 12.33 -9.60 1.58
N GLU A 40 12.67 -10.70 0.89
CA GLU A 40 13.76 -11.59 1.31
C GLU A 40 15.12 -10.89 1.28
N ALA A 41 15.40 -10.14 0.21
CA ALA A 41 16.65 -9.41 0.06
C ALA A 41 16.75 -8.25 1.07
N LEU A 42 15.66 -7.53 1.34
CA LEU A 42 15.61 -6.47 2.36
C LEU A 42 15.94 -7.02 3.76
N MET A 43 15.38 -8.17 4.12
CA MET A 43 15.71 -8.83 5.40
C MET A 43 17.19 -9.20 5.48
N ALA A 44 17.82 -9.62 4.36
CA ALA A 44 19.24 -9.88 4.30
C ALA A 44 20.06 -8.59 4.46
N HIS A 45 19.70 -7.52 3.76
CA HIS A 45 20.33 -6.19 3.89
C HIS A 45 20.22 -5.64 5.31
N MET A 46 19.04 -5.74 5.94
CA MET A 46 18.86 -5.32 7.34
C MET A 46 19.76 -6.10 8.29
N ARG A 47 19.85 -7.44 8.12
CA ARG A 47 20.70 -8.29 8.95
C ARG A 47 22.18 -7.96 8.81
N ASN A 48 22.60 -7.58 7.61
CA ASN A 48 23.98 -7.17 7.33
C ASN A 48 24.29 -5.74 7.83
N GLY A 49 23.27 -4.93 8.13
CA GLY A 49 23.39 -3.53 8.49
C GLY A 49 23.59 -2.62 7.28
N ASP A 50 23.14 -3.04 6.10
CA ASP A 50 23.25 -2.28 4.84
C ASP A 50 22.15 -1.21 4.71
N ILE A 51 21.12 -1.25 5.56
CA ILE A 51 19.99 -0.31 5.56
C ILE A 51 19.96 0.46 6.88
N ASP A 52 19.93 1.79 6.81
CA ASP A 52 19.81 2.68 7.96
C ASP A 52 18.36 2.99 8.30
N LEU A 53 17.56 3.30 7.27
CA LEU A 53 16.12 3.53 7.33
C LEU A 53 15.40 2.63 6.32
N PHE A 54 14.22 2.12 6.68
CA PHE A 54 13.36 1.36 5.79
C PHE A 54 11.97 2.02 5.67
N VAL A 55 11.48 2.14 4.45
CA VAL A 55 10.16 2.72 4.11
C VAL A 55 9.41 1.77 3.20
N SER A 56 8.29 1.27 3.57
CA SER A 56 7.54 1.31 4.81
C SER A 56 7.14 -0.11 5.22
N ALA A 57 7.18 -0.41 6.50
CA ALA A 57 6.68 -1.67 7.04
C ALA A 57 5.19 -1.55 7.38
N TRP A 58 4.36 -2.48 6.91
CA TRP A 58 2.93 -2.53 7.21
C TRP A 58 2.67 -3.40 8.43
N LEU A 59 2.48 -2.77 9.57
CA LEU A 59 2.38 -3.40 10.89
C LEU A 59 0.94 -3.33 11.42
N PRO A 60 0.48 -4.28 12.26
CA PRO A 60 1.29 -5.32 12.91
C PRO A 60 1.40 -6.65 12.14
N ASP A 61 0.65 -6.87 11.05
CA ASP A 61 0.44 -8.24 10.55
C ASP A 61 1.28 -8.55 9.30
N VAL A 62 1.30 -7.62 8.31
CA VAL A 62 1.87 -7.91 6.98
C VAL A 62 3.38 -8.06 7.06
N ASP A 63 4.05 -7.10 7.67
CA ASP A 63 5.51 -6.96 7.68
C ASP A 63 6.12 -7.18 9.07
N VAL A 64 5.42 -7.90 9.95
CA VAL A 64 5.89 -8.16 11.33
C VAL A 64 7.29 -8.82 11.36
N ALA A 65 7.67 -9.55 10.33
CA ALA A 65 8.98 -10.19 10.22
C ALA A 65 10.15 -9.18 10.24
N TYR A 66 9.94 -7.94 9.81
CA TYR A 66 10.96 -6.89 9.89
C TYR A 66 11.24 -6.41 11.32
N LEU A 67 10.40 -6.79 12.29
CA LEU A 67 10.62 -6.52 13.72
C LEU A 67 11.37 -7.65 14.44
N ASP A 68 11.87 -8.65 13.73
CA ASP A 68 12.76 -9.65 14.33
C ASP A 68 13.94 -8.92 15.01
N PRO A 69 14.18 -9.14 16.32
CA PRO A 69 15.27 -8.49 17.05
C PRO A 69 16.66 -8.67 16.41
N ALA A 70 16.86 -9.77 15.65
CA ALA A 70 18.09 -10.03 14.93
C ALA A 70 18.37 -9.04 13.77
N LEU A 71 17.33 -8.33 13.29
CA LEU A 71 17.48 -7.31 12.23
C LEU A 71 17.88 -5.95 12.81
N GLY A 72 17.71 -5.74 14.12
CA GLY A 72 18.09 -4.50 14.80
C GLY A 72 17.30 -3.26 14.37
N MET A 73 16.11 -3.43 13.78
CA MET A 73 15.24 -2.33 13.33
C MET A 73 14.23 -1.95 14.43
N GLU A 74 13.91 -0.66 14.51
CA GLU A 74 12.93 -0.10 15.43
C GLU A 74 11.91 0.76 14.68
N PRO A 75 10.61 0.67 15.02
CA PRO A 75 9.58 1.51 14.39
C PRO A 75 9.80 3.00 14.66
N LEU A 76 9.50 3.84 13.64
CA LEU A 76 9.56 5.30 13.68
C LEU A 76 8.39 5.86 12.87
N GLY A 77 7.57 6.71 13.50
CA GLY A 77 6.46 7.41 12.86
C GLY A 77 5.35 6.52 12.28
N ASP A 78 4.28 7.16 11.87
CA ASP A 78 3.09 6.55 11.25
C ASP A 78 2.81 7.26 9.92
N LEU A 79 3.27 6.72 8.79
CA LEU A 79 3.19 7.38 7.48
C LEU A 79 1.77 7.40 6.89
N TYR A 80 1.10 6.27 6.90
CA TYR A 80 -0.26 6.07 6.35
C TYR A 80 -0.87 4.77 6.90
N ARG A 81 -2.13 4.47 6.51
CA ARG A 81 -2.88 3.34 7.06
C ARG A 81 -3.32 2.38 5.94
N PRO A 82 -2.52 1.35 5.62
CA PRO A 82 -2.92 0.30 4.70
C PRO A 82 -4.14 -0.47 5.18
N GLU A 83 -5.10 -0.65 4.28
CA GLU A 83 -6.30 -1.44 4.54
C GLU A 83 -6.65 -2.27 3.30
N PHE A 84 -6.86 -3.57 3.50
CA PHE A 84 -7.34 -4.44 2.44
C PHE A 84 -8.87 -4.42 2.38
N GLY A 85 -9.40 -4.18 1.21
CA GLY A 85 -10.86 -4.06 1.02
C GLY A 85 -11.34 -4.67 -0.29
N TRP A 86 -12.66 -4.87 -0.36
CA TRP A 86 -13.36 -5.19 -1.58
C TRP A 86 -14.19 -4.00 -2.02
N TYR A 87 -14.19 -3.76 -3.31
CA TYR A 87 -14.79 -2.58 -3.94
C TYR A 87 -15.59 -2.98 -5.16
N LEU A 88 -16.57 -2.14 -5.51
CA LEU A 88 -17.24 -2.14 -6.80
C LEU A 88 -16.93 -0.84 -7.54
N PRO A 89 -16.79 -0.85 -8.86
CA PRO A 89 -16.83 0.39 -9.62
C PRO A 89 -18.10 1.17 -9.30
N THR A 90 -17.98 2.44 -8.94
CA THR A 90 -19.12 3.25 -8.48
C THR A 90 -20.24 3.32 -9.52
N ALA A 91 -19.90 3.29 -10.81
CA ALA A 91 -20.87 3.25 -11.91
C ALA A 91 -21.69 1.95 -11.93
N ALA A 92 -21.17 0.86 -11.37
CA ALA A 92 -21.81 -0.45 -11.27
C ALA A 92 -22.43 -0.72 -9.89
N ALA A 93 -22.21 0.15 -8.91
CA ALA A 93 -22.69 -0.02 -7.54
C ALA A 93 -24.21 0.15 -7.50
N THR A 94 -24.91 -0.98 -7.56
CA THR A 94 -26.38 -1.07 -7.59
C THR A 94 -27.02 -1.08 -6.19
N GLY A 95 -26.50 -0.24 -5.29
CA GLY A 95 -26.97 -0.16 -3.90
C GLY A 95 -26.34 -1.18 -2.95
N LEU A 96 -25.39 -2.01 -3.42
CA LEU A 96 -24.60 -2.91 -2.56
C LEU A 96 -23.67 -2.10 -1.67
N THR A 97 -23.70 -2.36 -0.37
CA THR A 97 -22.90 -1.67 0.64
C THR A 97 -22.01 -2.62 1.44
N SER A 98 -22.22 -3.94 1.31
CA SER A 98 -21.56 -4.93 2.14
C SER A 98 -21.25 -6.20 1.36
N ILE A 99 -20.14 -6.87 1.72
CA ILE A 99 -19.79 -8.20 1.21
C ILE A 99 -20.89 -9.22 1.50
N ALA A 100 -21.58 -9.09 2.64
CA ALA A 100 -22.68 -9.99 3.01
C ALA A 100 -23.83 -9.95 2.00
N GLU A 101 -24.05 -8.84 1.33
CA GLU A 101 -25.13 -8.67 0.34
C GLU A 101 -24.80 -9.32 -1.02
N LEU A 102 -23.53 -9.63 -1.29
CA LEU A 102 -23.13 -10.37 -2.51
C LEU A 102 -23.76 -11.77 -2.59
N ALA A 103 -24.08 -12.36 -1.44
CA ALA A 103 -24.76 -13.66 -1.36
C ALA A 103 -26.25 -13.60 -1.69
N ALA A 104 -26.87 -12.39 -1.72
CA ALA A 104 -28.28 -12.24 -1.99
C ALA A 104 -28.56 -12.34 -3.50
N ASP A 105 -29.76 -12.87 -3.84
CA ASP A 105 -30.24 -12.91 -5.21
C ASP A 105 -30.67 -11.50 -5.69
N GLY A 106 -30.57 -11.28 -6.99
CA GLY A 106 -31.07 -10.06 -7.65
C GLY A 106 -30.06 -8.95 -7.86
N HIS A 107 -28.82 -9.12 -7.43
CA HIS A 107 -27.73 -8.19 -7.77
C HIS A 107 -26.98 -8.65 -9.03
N ASP A 108 -26.87 -7.73 -9.99
CA ASP A 108 -26.07 -7.94 -11.21
C ASP A 108 -24.60 -7.66 -10.90
N VAL A 109 -23.93 -8.64 -10.30
CA VAL A 109 -22.50 -8.58 -9.98
C VAL A 109 -21.80 -9.78 -10.62
N ASN A 110 -20.66 -9.51 -11.24
CA ASN A 110 -19.81 -10.55 -11.80
C ASN A 110 -19.36 -11.51 -10.67
N ARG A 111 -19.64 -12.80 -10.86
CA ARG A 111 -19.34 -13.83 -9.86
C ARG A 111 -17.91 -14.37 -9.93
N GLU A 112 -17.10 -13.93 -10.89
CA GLU A 112 -15.67 -14.19 -10.90
C GLU A 112 -14.93 -13.04 -10.21
N ILE A 113 -14.28 -13.33 -9.08
CA ILE A 113 -13.41 -12.39 -8.37
C ILE A 113 -12.00 -12.59 -8.89
N VAL A 114 -11.49 -11.61 -9.62
CA VAL A 114 -10.09 -11.61 -10.04
C VAL A 114 -9.22 -11.15 -8.87
N ALA A 115 -8.29 -12.01 -8.44
CA ALA A 115 -7.41 -11.76 -7.31
C ALA A 115 -5.95 -11.73 -7.76
N ALA A 116 -5.21 -10.71 -7.33
CA ALA A 116 -3.76 -10.70 -7.42
C ALA A 116 -3.17 -11.83 -6.57
N GLN A 117 -2.07 -12.42 -7.02
CA GLN A 117 -1.42 -13.52 -6.32
C GLN A 117 -1.01 -13.14 -4.89
N SER A 118 -0.54 -11.90 -4.69
CA SER A 118 -0.12 -11.36 -3.39
C SER A 118 -1.25 -11.28 -2.36
N VAL A 119 -2.53 -11.17 -2.78
CA VAL A 119 -3.69 -11.07 -1.88
C VAL A 119 -4.63 -12.27 -1.95
N LEU A 120 -4.25 -13.32 -2.67
CA LEU A 120 -5.11 -14.47 -2.97
C LEU A 120 -5.66 -15.15 -1.71
N ASP A 121 -4.85 -15.32 -0.67
CA ASP A 121 -5.29 -15.98 0.57
C ASP A 121 -6.30 -15.11 1.34
N ARG A 122 -6.17 -13.79 1.33
CA ARG A 122 -7.17 -12.88 1.91
C ARG A 122 -8.49 -12.94 1.15
N VAL A 123 -8.44 -13.02 -0.18
CA VAL A 123 -9.64 -13.19 -1.01
C VAL A 123 -10.32 -14.52 -0.71
N ARG A 124 -9.56 -15.62 -0.60
CA ARG A 124 -10.08 -16.94 -0.20
C ARG A 124 -10.75 -16.91 1.16
N GLN A 125 -10.16 -16.24 2.14
CA GLN A 125 -10.71 -16.07 3.48
C GLN A 125 -12.06 -15.32 3.42
N GLY A 126 -12.14 -14.21 2.68
CA GLY A 126 -13.38 -13.48 2.47
C GLY A 126 -14.46 -14.32 1.80
N VAL A 127 -14.14 -15.00 0.69
CA VAL A 127 -15.09 -15.88 -0.01
C VAL A 127 -15.62 -16.98 0.92
N ALA A 128 -14.76 -17.62 1.70
CA ALA A 128 -15.15 -18.68 2.65
C ALA A 128 -16.00 -18.13 3.81
N ALA A 129 -15.61 -17.00 4.40
CA ALA A 129 -16.33 -16.40 5.53
C ALA A 129 -17.76 -16.02 5.19
N TYR A 130 -18.00 -15.58 3.96
CA TYR A 130 -19.34 -15.20 3.47
C TYR A 130 -20.06 -16.30 2.68
N ASN A 131 -19.50 -17.53 2.61
CA ASN A 131 -20.04 -18.68 1.88
C ASN A 131 -20.32 -18.37 0.39
N LEU A 132 -19.55 -17.47 -0.23
CA LEU A 132 -19.84 -16.95 -1.57
C LEU A 132 -19.76 -18.03 -2.65
N THR A 133 -18.99 -19.09 -2.43
CA THR A 133 -18.92 -20.24 -3.36
C THR A 133 -20.27 -20.92 -3.52
N GLU A 134 -21.10 -21.02 -2.46
CA GLU A 134 -22.44 -21.57 -2.49
C GLU A 134 -23.40 -20.69 -3.32
N HIS A 135 -23.05 -19.42 -3.50
CA HIS A 135 -23.76 -18.44 -4.31
C HIS A 135 -23.14 -18.26 -5.71
N GLY A 136 -22.29 -19.21 -6.14
CA GLY A 136 -21.71 -19.27 -7.49
C GLY A 136 -20.52 -18.37 -7.73
N PHE A 137 -19.91 -17.77 -6.68
CA PHE A 137 -18.67 -17.01 -6.82
C PHE A 137 -17.48 -17.94 -6.99
N THR A 138 -16.58 -17.53 -7.87
CA THR A 138 -15.29 -18.19 -8.16
C THR A 138 -14.13 -17.20 -8.01
N ILE A 139 -12.93 -17.73 -7.83
CA ILE A 139 -11.73 -16.90 -7.72
C ILE A 139 -10.82 -17.21 -8.92
N ALA A 140 -10.48 -16.19 -9.70
CA ALA A 140 -9.47 -16.25 -10.75
C ALA A 140 -8.17 -15.59 -10.25
N ALA A 141 -7.21 -16.41 -9.86
CA ALA A 141 -5.88 -15.92 -9.45
C ALA A 141 -5.08 -15.49 -10.68
N ARG A 142 -4.49 -14.30 -10.64
CA ARG A 142 -3.64 -13.75 -11.71
C ARG A 142 -2.34 -13.17 -11.14
N PRO A 143 -1.27 -13.07 -11.95
CA PRO A 143 -0.13 -12.23 -11.60
C PRO A 143 -0.57 -10.83 -11.22
N ASP A 144 0.11 -10.18 -10.27
CA ASP A 144 -0.33 -8.91 -9.69
C ASP A 144 -0.54 -7.81 -10.73
N ALA A 145 0.38 -7.69 -11.70
CA ALA A 145 0.25 -6.72 -12.79
C ALA A 145 -1.01 -6.95 -13.65
N GLU A 146 -1.34 -8.22 -13.94
CA GLU A 146 -2.53 -8.57 -14.74
C GLU A 146 -3.83 -8.32 -13.96
N ALA A 147 -3.84 -8.61 -12.65
CA ALA A 147 -4.97 -8.33 -11.78
C ALA A 147 -5.24 -6.82 -11.65
N MET A 148 -4.16 -6.01 -11.54
CA MET A 148 -4.26 -4.56 -11.51
C MET A 148 -4.75 -3.98 -12.85
N GLN A 149 -4.28 -4.53 -13.97
CA GLN A 149 -4.77 -4.13 -15.29
C GLN A 149 -6.25 -4.46 -15.47
N TYR A 150 -6.69 -5.63 -15.02
CA TYR A 150 -8.11 -6.00 -15.03
C TYR A 150 -8.94 -5.03 -14.18
N ALA A 151 -8.49 -4.71 -12.96
CA ALA A 151 -9.19 -3.80 -12.08
C ALA A 151 -9.34 -2.40 -12.71
N ASP A 152 -8.27 -1.85 -13.30
CA ASP A 152 -8.30 -0.57 -14.01
C ASP A 152 -9.29 -0.57 -15.19
N GLN A 153 -9.30 -1.65 -15.98
CA GLN A 153 -10.24 -1.82 -17.10
C GLN A 153 -11.68 -1.91 -16.61
N ALA A 154 -11.96 -2.71 -15.58
CA ALA A 154 -13.29 -2.86 -15.00
C ALA A 154 -13.82 -1.54 -14.43
N ILE A 155 -12.96 -0.76 -13.76
CA ILE A 155 -13.30 0.57 -13.26
C ILE A 155 -13.67 1.52 -14.41
N LYS A 156 -12.85 1.58 -15.46
CA LYS A 156 -13.06 2.45 -16.63
C LYS A 156 -14.30 2.08 -17.41
N ALA A 157 -14.60 0.78 -17.50
CA ALA A 157 -15.79 0.27 -18.19
C ALA A 157 -17.07 0.34 -17.33
N GLY A 158 -16.95 0.58 -16.01
CA GLY A 158 -18.07 0.53 -15.09
C GLY A 158 -18.65 -0.88 -14.97
N GLU A 159 -17.81 -1.93 -15.07
CA GLU A 159 -18.23 -3.31 -14.98
C GLU A 159 -18.63 -3.66 -13.53
N PRO A 160 -19.65 -4.50 -13.32
CA PRO A 160 -20.07 -4.90 -11.98
C PRO A 160 -19.14 -5.98 -11.39
N ALA A 161 -17.84 -5.70 -11.36
CA ALA A 161 -16.78 -6.58 -10.89
C ALA A 161 -16.41 -6.29 -9.43
N VAL A 162 -16.27 -7.34 -8.62
CA VAL A 162 -15.69 -7.23 -7.29
C VAL A 162 -14.17 -7.10 -7.42
N ILE A 163 -13.65 -5.97 -6.96
CA ILE A 163 -12.22 -5.63 -7.00
C ILE A 163 -11.66 -5.73 -5.59
N ALA A 164 -10.71 -6.63 -5.38
CA ALA A 164 -10.06 -6.88 -4.09
C ALA A 164 -8.65 -6.30 -4.12
N LEU A 165 -8.39 -5.25 -3.34
CA LEU A 165 -7.09 -4.58 -3.33
C LEU A 165 -6.80 -3.85 -2.02
N TRP A 166 -5.52 -3.52 -1.82
CA TRP A 166 -5.07 -2.65 -0.76
C TRP A 166 -5.31 -1.17 -1.08
N GLN A 167 -5.64 -0.40 -0.06
CA GLN A 167 -5.51 1.04 -0.03
C GLN A 167 -4.31 1.39 0.88
N PRO A 168 -3.42 2.33 0.52
CA PRO A 168 -3.42 3.15 -0.70
C PRO A 168 -3.06 2.37 -1.96
N ASN A 169 -3.53 2.85 -3.11
CA ASN A 169 -3.23 2.33 -4.44
C ASN A 169 -3.59 3.40 -5.48
N PHE A 170 -2.93 3.43 -6.64
CA PHE A 170 -3.19 4.41 -7.69
C PHE A 170 -4.65 4.42 -8.18
N LEU A 171 -5.37 3.29 -8.12
CA LEU A 171 -6.78 3.18 -8.48
C LEU A 171 -7.72 3.92 -7.51
N HIS A 172 -7.25 4.28 -6.33
CA HIS A 172 -7.98 5.12 -5.37
C HIS A 172 -7.77 6.63 -5.59
N TYR A 173 -6.85 7.01 -6.47
CA TYR A 173 -6.65 8.42 -6.80
C TYR A 173 -7.81 8.95 -7.64
N GLY A 174 -8.38 10.09 -7.22
CA GLY A 174 -9.57 10.63 -7.86
C GLY A 174 -10.88 9.93 -7.46
N SER A 175 -10.87 9.12 -6.53
CA SER A 175 -11.69 8.24 -5.68
C SER A 175 -13.22 8.17 -5.83
N THR A 176 -13.83 8.76 -6.82
CA THR A 176 -15.27 8.55 -7.09
C THR A 176 -15.54 7.28 -7.90
N SER A 177 -14.48 6.56 -8.28
CA SER A 177 -14.56 5.40 -9.16
C SER A 177 -14.84 4.09 -8.44
N LEU A 178 -14.54 4.00 -7.15
CA LEU A 178 -14.65 2.78 -6.33
C LEU A 178 -15.56 3.00 -5.11
N THR A 179 -16.54 2.12 -4.95
CA THR A 179 -17.42 2.06 -3.77
C THR A 179 -16.97 0.90 -2.88
N PRO A 180 -16.56 1.15 -1.62
CA PRO A 180 -16.15 0.08 -0.72
C PRO A 180 -17.33 -0.78 -0.30
N LEU A 181 -17.09 -2.09 -0.14
CA LEU A 181 -18.01 -3.03 0.48
C LEU A 181 -17.60 -3.24 1.94
N LEU A 182 -18.52 -2.98 2.87
CA LEU A 182 -18.29 -3.22 4.29
C LEU A 182 -18.05 -4.72 4.55
N ASP A 183 -17.12 -5.01 5.45
CA ASP A 183 -16.80 -6.35 5.94
C ASP A 183 -17.29 -6.53 7.39
N PRO A 184 -18.59 -6.79 7.63
CA PRO A 184 -19.13 -6.90 8.99
C PRO A 184 -18.62 -8.12 9.77
N LYS A 185 -17.98 -9.09 9.10
CA LYS A 185 -17.37 -10.26 9.75
C LYS A 185 -15.89 -10.06 10.08
N GLY A 186 -15.26 -8.98 9.59
CA GLY A 186 -13.82 -8.76 9.76
C GLY A 186 -12.94 -9.82 9.06
N ALA A 187 -13.47 -10.45 8.00
CA ALA A 187 -12.82 -11.57 7.32
C ALA A 187 -11.63 -11.16 6.45
N LEU A 188 -11.56 -9.88 6.08
CA LEU A 188 -10.48 -9.33 5.25
C LEU A 188 -9.25 -8.91 6.07
N GLY A 189 -9.32 -9.05 7.41
CA GLY A 189 -8.26 -8.66 8.33
C GLY A 189 -8.41 -7.23 8.85
N THR A 190 -7.37 -6.75 9.53
CA THR A 190 -7.34 -5.42 10.15
C THR A 190 -6.57 -4.41 9.32
N ALA A 191 -6.88 -3.13 9.50
CA ALA A 191 -6.07 -2.06 8.96
C ALA A 191 -4.65 -2.13 9.55
N GLN A 192 -3.67 -1.82 8.71
CA GLN A 192 -2.27 -1.76 9.09
C GLN A 192 -1.85 -0.31 9.33
N THR A 193 -0.70 -0.11 9.93
CA THR A 193 0.00 1.17 9.97
C THR A 193 1.32 1.01 9.21
N ALA A 194 1.50 1.80 8.17
CA ALA A 194 2.76 1.87 7.46
C ALA A 194 3.75 2.73 8.25
N ARG A 195 4.82 2.13 8.73
CA ARG A 195 5.83 2.76 9.58
C ARG A 195 7.20 2.74 8.93
N MET A 196 7.96 3.78 9.14
CA MET A 196 9.40 3.70 8.92
C MET A 196 10.02 2.77 9.97
N LEU A 197 11.15 2.16 9.62
CA LEU A 197 11.99 1.47 10.58
C LEU A 197 13.38 2.10 10.54
N VAL A 198 13.94 2.41 11.70
CA VAL A 198 15.31 2.93 11.84
C VAL A 198 16.21 1.85 12.43
N ARG A 199 17.41 1.69 11.89
CA ARG A 199 18.39 0.78 12.46
C ARG A 199 18.89 1.30 13.81
N ARG A 200 18.71 0.51 14.87
CA ARG A 200 19.07 0.87 16.26
C ARG A 200 20.51 1.36 16.39
N ALA A 201 21.45 0.72 15.67
CA ALA A 201 22.87 1.04 15.75
C ALA A 201 23.22 2.44 15.25
N VAL A 202 22.42 3.03 14.33
CA VAL A 202 22.69 4.36 13.76
C VAL A 202 21.79 5.44 14.36
N ARG A 203 20.75 5.07 15.08
CA ARG A 203 19.77 6.02 15.64
C ARG A 203 20.42 7.13 16.47
N ALA A 204 21.45 6.81 17.23
CA ALA A 204 22.16 7.76 18.08
C ALA A 204 23.06 8.73 17.29
N ASP A 205 23.42 8.38 16.05
CA ASP A 205 24.28 9.17 15.16
C ASP A 205 23.46 10.09 14.23
N LEU A 206 22.13 9.90 14.19
CA LEU A 206 21.19 10.74 13.45
C LEU A 206 20.83 11.99 14.25
N ASP A 207 20.55 13.07 13.53
CA ASP A 207 20.08 14.32 14.12
C ASP A 207 18.75 14.12 14.84
N SER A 208 18.62 14.63 16.09
CA SER A 208 17.40 14.44 16.90
C SER A 208 16.19 15.17 16.32
N ASP A 209 16.39 16.39 15.80
CA ASP A 209 15.31 17.20 15.25
C ASP A 209 14.77 16.54 13.96
N MET A 210 15.68 15.95 13.17
CA MET A 210 15.31 15.15 12.01
C MET A 210 14.50 13.89 12.40
N LEU A 211 14.92 13.18 13.45
CA LEU A 211 14.18 11.99 13.91
C LEU A 211 12.79 12.36 14.42
N ASP A 212 12.65 13.49 15.10
CA ASP A 212 11.36 14.01 15.56
C ASP A 212 10.47 14.41 14.37
N GLU A 213 11.04 15.05 13.32
CA GLU A 213 10.30 15.40 12.10
C GLU A 213 9.85 14.13 11.34
N LEU A 214 10.70 13.11 11.26
CA LEU A 214 10.33 11.82 10.66
C LEU A 214 9.26 11.09 11.48
N ASP A 215 9.31 11.15 12.82
CA ASP A 215 8.31 10.53 13.69
C ASP A 215 6.93 11.20 13.57
N GLU A 216 6.89 12.50 13.33
CA GLU A 216 5.68 13.29 13.13
C GLU A 216 5.17 13.26 11.67
N LEU A 217 6.00 12.80 10.71
CA LEU A 217 5.64 12.78 9.29
C LEU A 217 4.45 11.85 9.03
N THR A 218 3.36 12.42 8.55
CA THR A 218 2.18 11.67 8.10
C THR A 218 1.83 12.06 6.68
N LEU A 219 1.93 11.11 5.75
CA LEU A 219 1.51 11.30 4.35
C LEU A 219 0.01 11.09 4.18
N GLY A 220 -0.51 10.01 4.78
CA GLY A 220 -1.89 9.56 4.63
C GLY A 220 -2.17 8.88 3.27
N ASN A 221 -3.22 8.04 3.25
CA ASN A 221 -3.53 7.20 2.09
C ASN A 221 -3.74 7.98 0.79
N LYS A 222 -4.37 9.16 0.85
CA LYS A 222 -4.65 9.98 -0.34
C LYS A 222 -3.38 10.50 -1.01
N VAL A 223 -2.39 10.94 -0.21
CA VAL A 223 -1.10 11.41 -0.74
C VAL A 223 -0.36 10.25 -1.38
N VAL A 224 -0.28 9.11 -0.71
CA VAL A 224 0.42 7.92 -1.25
C VAL A 224 -0.26 7.42 -2.52
N SER A 225 -1.60 7.39 -2.58
CA SER A 225 -2.32 7.06 -3.82
C SER A 225 -2.05 8.04 -4.96
N ALA A 226 -1.91 9.35 -4.65
CA ALA A 226 -1.59 10.36 -5.64
C ALA A 226 -0.17 10.20 -6.18
N LEU A 227 0.80 9.91 -5.31
CA LEU A 227 2.19 9.64 -5.68
C LEU A 227 2.30 8.38 -6.57
N ASP A 228 1.66 7.28 -6.17
CA ASP A 228 1.62 6.03 -6.94
C ASP A 228 0.96 6.25 -8.32
N HIS A 229 -0.12 7.05 -8.39
CA HIS A 229 -0.78 7.42 -9.64
C HIS A 229 0.14 8.26 -10.55
N ALA A 230 0.83 9.26 -10.00
CA ALA A 230 1.74 10.11 -10.76
C ALA A 230 2.85 9.28 -11.43
N MET A 231 3.36 8.27 -10.75
CA MET A 231 4.37 7.38 -11.31
C MET A 231 3.79 6.40 -12.34
N ARG A 232 2.68 5.73 -12.03
CA ARG A 232 2.13 4.66 -12.89
C ARG A 232 1.37 5.15 -14.11
N VAL A 233 0.71 6.31 -14.00
CA VAL A 233 -0.24 6.80 -15.00
C VAL A 233 0.30 8.04 -15.71
N GLU A 234 1.02 8.90 -14.99
CA GLU A 234 1.59 10.14 -15.54
C GLU A 234 3.06 10.01 -15.92
N ASP A 235 3.65 8.79 -15.73
CA ASP A 235 5.04 8.46 -16.08
C ASP A 235 6.10 9.37 -15.41
N MET A 236 5.78 9.84 -14.21
CA MET A 236 6.72 10.64 -13.40
C MET A 236 7.74 9.73 -12.71
N SER A 237 8.97 10.21 -12.53
CA SER A 237 9.90 9.57 -11.60
C SER A 237 9.45 9.77 -10.15
N ALA A 238 9.89 8.89 -9.23
CA ALA A 238 9.58 9.00 -7.80
C ALA A 238 9.96 10.36 -7.23
N ASP A 239 11.17 10.86 -7.55
CA ASP A 239 11.65 12.17 -7.11
C ASP A 239 10.79 13.31 -7.67
N ALA A 240 10.41 13.25 -8.95
CA ALA A 240 9.57 14.28 -9.56
C ALA A 240 8.16 14.30 -8.94
N ALA A 241 7.58 13.13 -8.63
CA ALA A 241 6.29 13.02 -7.94
C ALA A 241 6.37 13.57 -6.50
N ALA A 242 7.40 13.19 -5.75
CA ALA A 242 7.65 13.69 -4.40
C ALA A 242 7.88 15.22 -4.37
N GLU A 243 8.65 15.76 -5.32
CA GLU A 243 8.85 17.20 -5.46
C GLU A 243 7.54 17.94 -5.81
N ALA A 244 6.74 17.38 -6.72
CA ALA A 244 5.46 17.96 -7.09
C ALA A 244 4.48 17.98 -5.89
N TRP A 245 4.47 16.92 -5.07
CA TRP A 245 3.71 16.87 -3.83
C TRP A 245 4.19 17.93 -2.83
N GLN A 246 5.48 17.99 -2.53
CA GLN A 246 6.08 18.94 -1.59
C GLN A 246 5.76 20.40 -1.98
N ARG A 247 5.74 20.70 -3.29
CA ARG A 247 5.39 22.02 -3.82
C ARG A 247 3.89 22.28 -3.92
N GLY A 248 3.04 21.39 -3.44
CA GLY A 248 1.57 21.49 -3.52
C GLY A 248 1.00 21.43 -4.95
N LYS A 249 1.76 20.88 -5.90
CA LYS A 249 1.30 20.71 -7.30
C LYS A 249 0.59 19.37 -7.51
N LEU A 250 0.97 18.33 -6.75
CA LEU A 250 0.29 17.05 -6.69
C LEU A 250 -0.69 17.07 -5.53
N LEU A 251 -1.97 17.29 -5.84
CA LEU A 251 -3.02 17.39 -4.81
C LEU A 251 -3.66 16.02 -4.58
N PRO A 252 -3.76 15.54 -3.32
CA PRO A 252 -4.53 14.36 -2.99
C PRO A 252 -6.02 14.62 -3.23
N ARG A 253 -6.67 13.77 -4.01
CA ARG A 253 -8.08 13.88 -4.40
C ARG A 253 -8.96 12.79 -3.80
#